data_97bc7528838c023fb2310775f8ade958
#
_entry.id   97bc7528838c023fb2310775f8ade958
#
_cell.length_a   1.000
_cell.length_b   1.000
_cell.length_c   1.000
_cell.angle_alpha   90.00
_cell.angle_beta   90.00
_cell.angle_gamma   90.00
#
_symmetry.space_group_name_H-M   'P 1'
#
loop_
_entity.id
_entity.type
_entity.pdbx_description
1 polymer ?
#
loop_
_entity_poly.entity_id
_entity_poly.type
_entity_poly.pdbx_seq_one_letter_code
_entity_poly.pdbx_strand_id
1 'polypeptide(L)'
;MPAPRPVQAKDGDVLVLVGTMKGAFLFRSNGARARWDVSGPHFPGHAVYAMAFDGRAGRKRLWASTTSMHWGSVLRTSDDLGATWTNPEQANVKFPADTRLALANIWQIRPGPPQEPNVLWCGVEPASLFESRDGGETWELVRGLHDHPDRPRWEPGGGGLCLHTILPDPANRERMLVAISTGGVYRTEDGGRTWRSRNLGVRADFLPDKHPEFGQCVHKVGVNPKRPGTLFLQNHWGLYRSDDFGDHWFDIANGVPSDFGFPMVVHPHDPDVAYIVPLESDAFRATPEGRLRVYRTRDGGASWEALTNGLPQQQAYETVLRDGMAADTLDPAGIYFGTRSGKLYGSADGGASWARLADGLPPVTCVKTAIVGDPKKARVPRPATAKKARPARKPTRKAAPKAKAKAKAKGKAAVKPRKRPAARPKRAKRK
;
A
#
# COMPACT_ATOMS: atom_id res chain seq x y z
N MET A 1 -25.82 -5.90 20.63
CA MET A 1 -25.27 -4.52 20.66
C MET A 1 -26.23 -3.61 19.91
N PRO A 2 -26.40 -2.33 20.31
CA PRO A 2 -27.20 -1.40 19.53
C PRO A 2 -26.58 -1.23 18.14
N ALA A 3 -27.43 -0.93 17.14
CA ALA A 3 -26.96 -0.65 15.78
C ALA A 3 -25.97 0.54 15.78
N PRO A 4 -24.90 0.51 14.97
CA PRO A 4 -23.98 1.61 14.86
C PRO A 4 -24.70 2.88 14.37
N ARG A 5 -24.34 4.03 14.91
CA ARG A 5 -24.84 5.30 14.38
C ARG A 5 -24.25 5.54 13.00
N PRO A 6 -25.04 5.82 11.95
CA PRO A 6 -24.51 6.06 10.62
C PRO A 6 -23.68 7.35 10.58
N VAL A 7 -22.63 7.37 9.76
CA VAL A 7 -21.86 8.59 9.51
C VAL A 7 -22.67 9.54 8.63
N GLN A 8 -22.71 10.81 9.02
CA GLN A 8 -23.35 11.87 8.25
C GLN A 8 -22.32 12.53 7.33
N ALA A 9 -22.13 11.99 6.12
CA ALA A 9 -21.14 12.50 5.19
C ALA A 9 -21.75 13.39 4.10
N LYS A 10 -21.02 14.46 3.76
CA LYS A 10 -21.37 15.44 2.71
C LYS A 10 -20.37 15.31 1.55
N ASP A 11 -20.73 15.90 0.43
CA ASP A 11 -19.81 16.01 -0.70
C ASP A 11 -18.51 16.71 -0.28
N GLY A 12 -17.38 16.12 -0.65
CA GLY A 12 -16.05 16.55 -0.28
C GLY A 12 -15.55 16.00 1.07
N ASP A 13 -16.37 15.23 1.80
CA ASP A 13 -15.91 14.57 3.01
C ASP A 13 -15.03 13.34 2.69
N VAL A 14 -14.09 13.08 3.58
CA VAL A 14 -13.21 11.91 3.52
C VAL A 14 -13.81 10.78 4.34
N LEU A 15 -13.87 9.60 3.76
CA LEU A 15 -14.13 8.35 4.46
C LEU A 15 -12.87 7.51 4.53
N VAL A 16 -12.61 6.94 5.70
CA VAL A 16 -11.65 5.85 5.88
C VAL A 16 -12.42 4.61 6.32
N LEU A 17 -12.41 3.59 5.48
CA LEU A 17 -13.09 2.32 5.68
C LEU A 17 -12.09 1.35 6.30
N VAL A 18 -12.39 0.82 7.47
CA VAL A 18 -11.50 -0.05 8.23
C VAL A 18 -12.15 -1.41 8.44
N GLY A 19 -11.64 -2.42 7.75
CA GLY A 19 -11.98 -3.82 8.02
C GLY A 19 -11.12 -4.38 9.15
N THR A 20 -11.71 -5.20 9.99
CA THR A 20 -11.04 -5.85 11.12
C THR A 20 -11.42 -7.32 11.21
N MET A 21 -10.75 -8.05 12.11
CA MET A 21 -11.10 -9.45 12.43
C MET A 21 -12.45 -9.63 13.13
N LYS A 22 -13.11 -8.53 13.55
CA LYS A 22 -14.39 -8.61 14.30
C LYS A 22 -15.39 -7.53 13.89
N GLY A 23 -15.41 -7.14 12.62
CA GLY A 23 -16.32 -6.16 12.06
C GLY A 23 -15.62 -5.07 11.29
N ALA A 24 -16.42 -4.11 10.76
CA ALA A 24 -15.93 -2.96 10.04
C ALA A 24 -16.23 -1.66 10.77
N PHE A 25 -15.40 -0.64 10.55
CA PHE A 25 -15.57 0.70 11.09
C PHE A 25 -15.46 1.72 9.94
N LEU A 26 -16.30 2.75 10.02
CA LEU A 26 -16.30 3.87 9.07
C LEU A 26 -15.86 5.13 9.83
N PHE A 27 -14.78 5.74 9.39
CA PHE A 27 -14.30 7.02 9.90
C PHE A 27 -14.62 8.10 8.89
N ARG A 28 -15.26 9.16 9.30
CA ARG A 28 -15.64 10.29 8.44
C ARG A 28 -14.97 11.55 8.98
N SER A 29 -14.42 12.36 8.08
CA SER A 29 -13.95 13.71 8.36
C SER A 29 -14.29 14.65 7.20
N ASN A 30 -14.25 15.94 7.44
CA ASN A 30 -14.20 16.90 6.33
C ASN A 30 -12.80 16.93 5.68
N GLY A 31 -12.61 17.70 4.62
CA GLY A 31 -11.32 17.80 3.92
C GLY A 31 -10.15 18.28 4.78
N ALA A 32 -10.39 18.87 5.95
CA ALA A 32 -9.32 19.23 6.90
C ALA A 32 -8.76 18.02 7.65
N ARG A 33 -9.51 16.93 7.78
CA ARG A 33 -9.08 15.67 8.41
C ARG A 33 -8.60 15.81 9.86
N ALA A 34 -9.06 16.87 10.54
CA ALA A 34 -8.66 17.20 11.90
C ALA A 34 -9.53 16.53 12.99
N ARG A 35 -10.76 16.17 12.65
CA ARG A 35 -11.72 15.50 13.56
C ARG A 35 -12.43 14.40 12.82
N TRP A 36 -12.67 13.28 13.50
CA TRP A 36 -13.24 12.08 12.92
C TRP A 36 -14.49 11.65 13.67
N ASP A 37 -15.58 11.46 12.94
CA ASP A 37 -16.78 10.76 13.39
C ASP A 37 -16.58 9.27 13.09
N VAL A 38 -16.97 8.40 14.01
CA VAL A 38 -16.75 6.95 13.87
C VAL A 38 -18.08 6.22 13.98
N SER A 39 -18.31 5.31 13.04
CA SER A 39 -19.44 4.37 13.04
C SER A 39 -18.89 2.93 13.05
N GLY A 40 -19.47 2.08 13.87
CA GLY A 40 -19.07 0.67 13.97
C GLY A 40 -19.16 0.12 15.41
N PRO A 41 -18.92 -1.18 15.60
CA PRO A 41 -18.63 -2.16 14.53
C PRO A 41 -19.87 -2.50 13.70
N HIS A 42 -19.76 -2.40 12.38
CA HIS A 42 -20.67 -3.09 11.45
C HIS A 42 -20.26 -4.57 11.40
N PHE A 43 -21.22 -5.48 11.23
CA PHE A 43 -20.99 -6.93 11.15
C PHE A 43 -20.23 -7.49 12.36
N PRO A 44 -20.68 -7.25 13.61
CA PRO A 44 -19.95 -7.68 14.79
C PRO A 44 -19.72 -9.18 14.79
N GLY A 45 -18.45 -9.59 15.04
CA GLY A 45 -18.02 -10.98 15.04
C GLY A 45 -17.55 -11.54 13.70
N HIS A 46 -17.77 -10.84 12.57
CA HIS A 46 -17.30 -11.26 11.26
C HIS A 46 -15.94 -10.63 10.93
N ALA A 47 -15.06 -11.40 10.31
CA ALA A 47 -13.85 -10.84 9.74
C ALA A 47 -14.17 -10.09 8.43
N VAL A 48 -13.57 -8.92 8.23
CA VAL A 48 -13.76 -8.08 7.03
C VAL A 48 -12.42 -7.84 6.37
N TYR A 49 -12.09 -8.62 5.34
CA TYR A 49 -10.79 -8.57 4.65
C TYR A 49 -10.73 -7.56 3.50
N ALA A 50 -11.89 -7.24 2.90
CA ALA A 50 -11.96 -6.28 1.80
C ALA A 50 -13.15 -5.33 1.96
N MET A 51 -12.89 -4.05 1.67
CA MET A 51 -13.89 -3.01 1.54
C MET A 51 -13.62 -2.19 0.28
N ALA A 52 -14.66 -1.56 -0.28
CA ALA A 52 -14.51 -0.61 -1.36
C ALA A 52 -15.61 0.46 -1.29
N PHE A 53 -15.34 1.62 -1.88
CA PHE A 53 -16.33 2.65 -2.16
C PHE A 53 -16.49 2.76 -3.67
N ASP A 54 -17.74 2.73 -4.14
CA ASP A 54 -18.08 2.94 -5.53
C ASP A 54 -18.87 4.26 -5.69
N GLY A 55 -18.17 5.30 -6.13
CA GLY A 55 -18.75 6.61 -6.45
C GLY A 55 -19.10 6.81 -7.91
N ARG A 56 -18.94 5.78 -8.77
CA ARG A 56 -19.19 5.86 -10.21
C ARG A 56 -20.66 6.12 -10.49
N ALA A 57 -20.96 6.86 -11.56
CA ALA A 57 -22.31 7.25 -11.93
C ALA A 57 -23.13 7.92 -10.80
N GLY A 58 -22.45 8.66 -9.90
CA GLY A 58 -23.07 9.36 -8.78
C GLY A 58 -23.51 8.47 -7.61
N ARG A 59 -23.12 7.21 -7.60
CA ARG A 59 -23.39 6.28 -6.49
C ARG A 59 -22.64 6.68 -5.22
N LYS A 60 -23.11 6.21 -4.08
CA LYS A 60 -22.42 6.28 -2.78
C LYS A 60 -22.37 4.88 -2.17
N ARG A 61 -22.06 3.87 -2.98
CA ARG A 61 -22.14 2.47 -2.58
C ARG A 61 -20.87 2.04 -1.85
N LEU A 62 -21.05 1.52 -0.66
CA LEU A 62 -20.03 0.78 0.07
C LEU A 62 -20.13 -0.70 -0.22
N TRP A 63 -19.01 -1.35 -0.32
CA TRP A 63 -18.85 -2.79 -0.40
C TRP A 63 -18.05 -3.29 0.80
N ALA A 64 -18.43 -4.43 1.35
CA ALA A 64 -17.69 -5.13 2.38
C ALA A 64 -17.76 -6.65 2.17
N SER A 65 -16.61 -7.33 2.24
CA SER A 65 -16.58 -8.78 2.38
C SER A 65 -16.72 -9.14 3.86
N THR A 66 -17.67 -9.99 4.21
CA THR A 66 -17.82 -10.47 5.59
C THR A 66 -17.64 -11.97 5.63
N THR A 67 -16.70 -12.43 6.44
CA THR A 67 -16.38 -13.85 6.59
C THR A 67 -16.76 -14.32 7.98
N SER A 68 -17.58 -15.38 8.05
CA SER A 68 -17.98 -16.06 9.26
C SER A 68 -17.41 -17.49 9.26
N MET A 69 -17.02 -17.97 10.42
CA MET A 69 -16.59 -19.39 10.57
C MET A 69 -17.73 -20.39 10.24
N HIS A 70 -18.98 -19.96 10.37
CA HIS A 70 -20.15 -20.83 10.19
C HIS A 70 -20.82 -20.67 8.82
N TRP A 71 -20.78 -19.46 8.24
CA TRP A 71 -21.57 -19.11 7.07
C TRP A 71 -20.72 -18.77 5.84
N GLY A 72 -19.37 -18.91 5.96
CA GLY A 72 -18.45 -18.57 4.87
C GLY A 72 -18.35 -17.06 4.61
N SER A 73 -17.98 -16.73 3.37
CA SER A 73 -17.75 -15.34 2.93
C SER A 73 -18.87 -14.85 2.03
N VAL A 74 -19.38 -13.63 2.30
CA VAL A 74 -20.39 -12.96 1.49
C VAL A 74 -20.00 -11.51 1.23
N LEU A 75 -20.44 -10.96 0.10
CA LEU A 75 -20.39 -9.52 -0.18
C LEU A 75 -21.66 -8.86 0.33
N ARG A 76 -21.48 -7.72 1.01
CA ARG A 76 -22.56 -6.84 1.46
C ARG A 76 -22.38 -5.46 0.86
N THR A 77 -23.50 -4.81 0.62
CA THR A 77 -23.54 -3.44 0.07
C THR A 77 -24.35 -2.51 0.97
N SER A 78 -24.00 -1.23 0.91
CA SER A 78 -24.77 -0.14 1.52
C SER A 78 -24.77 1.04 0.56
N ASP A 79 -25.94 1.59 0.27
CA ASP A 79 -26.12 2.79 -0.57
C ASP A 79 -26.36 4.06 0.25
N ASP A 80 -26.36 3.94 1.58
CA ASP A 80 -26.62 5.00 2.55
C ASP A 80 -25.46 5.21 3.54
N LEU A 81 -24.23 4.93 3.07
CA LEU A 81 -22.99 5.12 3.82
C LEU A 81 -22.95 4.35 5.15
N GLY A 82 -23.47 3.13 5.14
CA GLY A 82 -23.42 2.23 6.29
C GLY A 82 -24.60 2.34 7.25
N ALA A 83 -25.64 3.13 6.95
CA ALA A 83 -26.83 3.16 7.77
C ALA A 83 -27.58 1.81 7.69
N THR A 84 -27.68 1.27 6.49
CA THR A 84 -28.20 -0.09 6.25
C THR A 84 -27.24 -0.89 5.36
N TRP A 85 -27.28 -2.21 5.51
CA TRP A 85 -26.49 -3.14 4.72
C TRP A 85 -27.34 -4.29 4.20
N THR A 86 -27.08 -4.71 2.99
CA THR A 86 -27.69 -5.94 2.46
C THR A 86 -27.28 -7.14 3.31
N ASN A 87 -28.15 -8.12 3.39
CA ASN A 87 -27.90 -9.37 4.07
C ASN A 87 -28.28 -10.54 3.14
N PRO A 88 -27.39 -10.91 2.19
CA PRO A 88 -27.69 -11.99 1.26
C PRO A 88 -27.84 -13.31 2.01
N GLU A 89 -28.90 -14.06 1.68
CA GLU A 89 -29.18 -15.37 2.26
C GLU A 89 -28.19 -16.45 1.79
N GLN A 90 -27.58 -16.23 0.62
CA GLN A 90 -26.60 -17.12 0.02
C GLN A 90 -25.35 -16.35 -0.40
N ALA A 91 -24.22 -17.03 -0.50
CA ALA A 91 -23.01 -16.44 -1.05
C ALA A 91 -23.25 -16.01 -2.51
N ASN A 92 -23.07 -14.71 -2.76
CA ASN A 92 -23.21 -14.11 -4.10
C ASN A 92 -21.95 -14.30 -4.96
N VAL A 93 -20.79 -14.54 -4.35
CA VAL A 93 -19.57 -15.00 -5.02
C VAL A 93 -19.33 -16.44 -4.64
N LYS A 94 -19.34 -17.35 -5.60
CA LYS A 94 -19.15 -18.78 -5.35
C LYS A 94 -18.46 -19.47 -6.54
N PHE A 95 -17.61 -20.43 -6.24
CA PHE A 95 -17.02 -21.27 -7.27
C PHE A 95 -18.08 -22.11 -7.97
N PRO A 96 -18.01 -22.26 -9.30
CA PRO A 96 -18.81 -23.24 -10.03
C PRO A 96 -18.57 -24.67 -9.51
N ALA A 97 -19.60 -25.52 -9.56
CA ALA A 97 -19.57 -26.87 -9.00
C ALA A 97 -18.47 -27.77 -9.60
N ASP A 98 -18.14 -27.59 -10.86
CA ASP A 98 -17.11 -28.35 -11.56
C ASP A 98 -15.70 -28.12 -10.99
N THR A 99 -15.46 -26.98 -10.35
CA THR A 99 -14.15 -26.66 -9.72
C THR A 99 -13.91 -27.43 -8.42
N ARG A 100 -14.97 -27.91 -7.75
CA ARG A 100 -14.93 -28.55 -6.43
C ARG A 100 -14.28 -27.70 -5.34
N LEU A 101 -14.19 -26.38 -5.53
CA LEU A 101 -13.62 -25.45 -4.59
C LEU A 101 -14.70 -24.75 -3.76
N ALA A 102 -14.35 -24.43 -2.51
CA ALA A 102 -15.15 -23.58 -1.63
C ALA A 102 -14.45 -22.22 -1.45
N LEU A 103 -15.26 -21.15 -1.43
CA LEU A 103 -14.77 -19.81 -1.17
C LEU A 103 -14.40 -19.68 0.32
N ALA A 104 -13.13 -19.42 0.60
CA ALA A 104 -12.64 -19.14 1.96
C ALA A 104 -12.78 -17.65 2.31
N ASN A 105 -12.20 -16.78 1.50
CA ASN A 105 -12.22 -15.32 1.74
C ASN A 105 -12.30 -14.54 0.43
N ILE A 106 -12.83 -13.31 0.53
CA ILE A 106 -12.72 -12.29 -0.52
C ILE A 106 -11.68 -11.28 -0.04
N TRP A 107 -10.55 -11.20 -0.76
CA TRP A 107 -9.40 -10.38 -0.39
C TRP A 107 -9.37 -9.02 -1.06
N GLN A 108 -10.05 -8.89 -2.20
CA GLN A 108 -10.09 -7.63 -2.93
C GLN A 108 -11.46 -7.43 -3.57
N ILE A 109 -11.96 -6.19 -3.51
CA ILE A 109 -13.13 -5.72 -4.26
C ILE A 109 -12.64 -4.53 -5.06
N ARG A 110 -12.73 -4.62 -6.38
CA ARG A 110 -12.25 -3.57 -7.28
C ARG A 110 -13.37 -3.11 -8.21
N PRO A 111 -13.93 -1.90 -8.00
CA PRO A 111 -14.78 -1.25 -9.00
C PRO A 111 -14.01 -1.03 -10.30
N GLY A 112 -14.67 -1.25 -11.43
CA GLY A 112 -14.13 -1.07 -12.76
C GLY A 112 -13.89 0.40 -13.13
N PRO A 113 -13.57 0.69 -14.41
CA PRO A 113 -13.38 2.05 -14.86
C PRO A 113 -14.69 2.86 -14.84
N PRO A 114 -14.64 4.20 -14.77
CA PRO A 114 -15.84 5.05 -14.73
C PRO A 114 -16.78 4.86 -15.93
N GLN A 115 -16.23 4.48 -17.08
CA GLN A 115 -16.98 4.24 -18.33
C GLN A 115 -17.82 2.94 -18.28
N GLU A 116 -17.47 2.01 -17.39
CA GLU A 116 -18.16 0.74 -17.20
C GLU A 116 -18.65 0.64 -15.75
N PRO A 117 -19.67 1.42 -15.35
CA PRO A 117 -20.05 1.58 -13.94
C PRO A 117 -20.64 0.30 -13.31
N ASN A 118 -20.99 -0.68 -14.11
CA ASN A 118 -21.52 -1.96 -13.64
C ASN A 118 -20.47 -3.07 -13.58
N VAL A 119 -19.24 -2.82 -14.06
CA VAL A 119 -18.15 -3.80 -13.98
C VAL A 119 -17.48 -3.71 -12.60
N LEU A 120 -17.30 -4.87 -11.96
CA LEU A 120 -16.53 -5.05 -10.73
C LEU A 120 -15.73 -6.35 -10.81
N TRP A 121 -14.65 -6.40 -10.03
CA TRP A 121 -13.86 -7.62 -9.84
C TRP A 121 -13.69 -7.94 -8.36
N CYS A 122 -13.63 -9.26 -8.07
CA CYS A 122 -13.26 -9.78 -6.75
C CYS A 122 -12.08 -10.72 -6.87
N GLY A 123 -11.06 -10.47 -6.04
CA GLY A 123 -9.96 -11.39 -5.81
C GLY A 123 -10.24 -12.22 -4.56
N VAL A 124 -10.09 -13.53 -4.66
CA VAL A 124 -10.55 -14.46 -3.63
C VAL A 124 -9.47 -15.45 -3.20
N GLU A 125 -9.81 -16.23 -2.19
CA GLU A 125 -9.09 -17.43 -1.71
C GLU A 125 -10.04 -18.64 -1.75
N PRO A 126 -9.62 -19.78 -2.34
CA PRO A 126 -8.37 -20.03 -3.10
C PRO A 126 -8.23 -19.10 -4.30
N ALA A 127 -6.97 -18.71 -4.62
CA ALA A 127 -6.66 -17.66 -5.58
C ALA A 127 -7.42 -17.82 -6.90
N SER A 128 -8.32 -16.89 -7.15
CA SER A 128 -9.09 -16.77 -8.39
C SER A 128 -9.63 -15.36 -8.51
N LEU A 129 -9.96 -14.97 -9.74
CA LEU A 129 -10.59 -13.71 -10.08
C LEU A 129 -12.05 -13.97 -10.46
N PHE A 130 -12.95 -13.19 -9.90
CA PHE A 130 -14.35 -13.13 -10.31
C PHE A 130 -14.67 -11.76 -10.90
N GLU A 131 -15.52 -11.74 -11.91
CA GLU A 131 -16.02 -10.53 -12.56
C GLU A 131 -17.54 -10.45 -12.41
N SER A 132 -18.05 -9.25 -12.20
CA SER A 132 -19.46 -8.88 -12.35
C SER A 132 -19.60 -7.84 -13.44
N ARG A 133 -20.65 -7.92 -14.26
CA ARG A 133 -21.00 -6.97 -15.32
C ARG A 133 -22.36 -6.29 -15.11
N ASP A 134 -23.04 -6.61 -14.03
CA ASP A 134 -24.40 -6.15 -13.69
C ASP A 134 -24.46 -5.33 -12.38
N GLY A 135 -23.32 -4.82 -11.93
CA GLY A 135 -23.25 -4.01 -10.71
C GLY A 135 -23.15 -4.82 -9.42
N GLY A 136 -22.72 -6.08 -9.51
CA GLY A 136 -22.49 -6.98 -8.39
C GLY A 136 -23.66 -7.92 -8.06
N GLU A 137 -24.69 -7.98 -8.91
CA GLU A 137 -25.81 -8.91 -8.76
C GLU A 137 -25.37 -10.34 -8.99
N THR A 138 -24.62 -10.59 -10.09
CA THR A 138 -24.05 -11.88 -10.42
C THR A 138 -22.53 -11.80 -10.59
N TRP A 139 -21.86 -12.91 -10.35
CA TRP A 139 -20.40 -13.01 -10.41
C TRP A 139 -19.97 -14.26 -11.18
N GLU A 140 -19.10 -14.06 -12.15
CA GLU A 140 -18.55 -15.12 -12.99
C GLU A 140 -17.07 -15.34 -12.69
N LEU A 141 -16.65 -16.61 -12.65
CA LEU A 141 -15.27 -17.00 -12.52
C LEU A 141 -14.51 -16.70 -13.81
N VAL A 142 -13.42 -15.93 -13.73
CA VAL A 142 -12.53 -15.67 -14.88
C VAL A 142 -11.73 -16.92 -15.18
N ARG A 143 -12.26 -17.76 -16.09
CA ARG A 143 -11.72 -19.08 -16.42
C ARG A 143 -10.29 -19.01 -16.95
N GLY A 144 -9.93 -18.02 -17.77
CA GLY A 144 -8.58 -17.90 -18.32
C GLY A 144 -7.47 -17.87 -17.25
N LEU A 145 -7.75 -17.29 -16.08
CA LEU A 145 -6.82 -17.32 -14.94
C LEU A 145 -7.00 -18.59 -14.09
N HIS A 146 -8.26 -19.00 -13.87
CA HIS A 146 -8.55 -20.15 -13.03
C HIS A 146 -7.99 -21.46 -13.61
N ASP A 147 -8.10 -21.63 -14.92
CA ASP A 147 -7.65 -22.82 -15.64
C ASP A 147 -6.21 -22.67 -16.18
N HIS A 148 -5.44 -21.69 -15.66
CA HIS A 148 -4.06 -21.45 -16.08
C HIS A 148 -3.19 -22.69 -15.79
N PRO A 149 -2.29 -23.10 -16.73
CA PRO A 149 -1.44 -24.28 -16.58
C PRO A 149 -0.56 -24.28 -15.31
N ASP A 150 -0.14 -23.10 -14.83
CA ASP A 150 0.68 -22.97 -13.64
C ASP A 150 -0.10 -23.17 -12.34
N ARG A 151 -1.43 -22.98 -12.36
CA ARG A 151 -2.26 -23.00 -11.15
C ARG A 151 -2.05 -24.24 -10.27
N PRO A 152 -1.95 -25.49 -10.79
CA PRO A 152 -1.72 -26.67 -9.98
C PRO A 152 -0.37 -26.65 -9.22
N ARG A 153 0.53 -25.75 -9.60
CA ARG A 153 1.86 -25.58 -9.03
C ARG A 153 1.96 -24.37 -8.07
N TRP A 154 0.87 -23.62 -7.88
CA TRP A 154 0.83 -22.55 -6.89
C TRP A 154 0.67 -23.16 -5.49
N GLU A 155 1.67 -22.97 -4.66
CA GLU A 155 1.69 -23.47 -3.29
C GLU A 155 1.19 -22.40 -2.31
N PRO A 156 0.31 -22.70 -1.33
CA PRO A 156 -0.11 -21.73 -0.35
C PRO A 156 1.06 -21.34 0.58
N GLY A 157 1.27 -20.06 0.79
CA GLY A 157 2.16 -19.55 1.84
C GLY A 157 1.47 -19.51 3.20
N GLY A 158 2.17 -19.03 4.24
CA GLY A 158 1.62 -18.88 5.60
C GLY A 158 0.42 -17.94 5.73
N GLY A 159 0.11 -17.15 4.69
CA GLY A 159 -1.07 -16.28 4.59
C GLY A 159 -2.18 -16.81 3.66
N GLY A 160 -2.11 -18.07 3.23
CA GLY A 160 -3.01 -18.67 2.26
C GLY A 160 -2.62 -18.37 0.80
N LEU A 161 -3.29 -19.04 -0.12
CA LEU A 161 -3.18 -18.79 -1.55
C LEU A 161 -4.32 -17.87 -1.97
N CYS A 162 -4.07 -16.56 -2.05
CA CYS A 162 -5.10 -15.57 -2.32
C CYS A 162 -4.72 -14.61 -3.45
N LEU A 163 -5.72 -14.20 -4.23
CA LEU A 163 -5.60 -13.09 -5.17
C LEU A 163 -5.99 -11.79 -4.45
N HIS A 164 -5.02 -10.94 -4.20
CA HIS A 164 -5.19 -9.75 -3.33
C HIS A 164 -4.95 -8.41 -4.03
N THR A 165 -4.51 -8.42 -5.28
CA THR A 165 -4.29 -7.18 -6.04
C THR A 165 -4.90 -7.33 -7.43
N ILE A 166 -5.68 -6.32 -7.85
CA ILE A 166 -6.32 -6.23 -9.17
C ILE A 166 -6.07 -4.83 -9.70
N LEU A 167 -5.31 -4.72 -10.78
CA LEU A 167 -4.91 -3.46 -11.41
C LEU A 167 -5.33 -3.44 -12.87
N PRO A 168 -6.58 -3.02 -13.19
CA PRO A 168 -6.98 -2.76 -14.57
C PRO A 168 -6.20 -1.55 -15.09
N ASP A 169 -5.76 -1.63 -16.35
CA ASP A 169 -5.11 -0.51 -17.01
C ASP A 169 -6.15 0.55 -17.41
N PRO A 170 -6.03 1.80 -16.95
CA PRO A 170 -6.99 2.84 -17.29
C PRO A 170 -6.95 3.26 -18.77
N ALA A 171 -5.86 2.94 -19.48
CA ALA A 171 -5.68 3.27 -20.90
C ALA A 171 -6.05 2.12 -21.86
N ASN A 172 -6.12 0.88 -21.34
CA ASN A 172 -6.42 -0.31 -22.14
C ASN A 172 -7.32 -1.27 -21.36
N ARG A 173 -8.61 -1.29 -21.68
CA ARG A 173 -9.61 -2.13 -20.98
C ARG A 173 -9.35 -3.65 -21.08
N GLU A 174 -8.61 -4.10 -22.08
CA GLU A 174 -8.25 -5.49 -22.28
C GLU A 174 -7.07 -5.91 -21.41
N ARG A 175 -6.33 -4.91 -20.85
CA ARG A 175 -5.12 -5.14 -20.06
C ARG A 175 -5.41 -5.02 -18.57
N MET A 176 -5.01 -6.05 -17.84
CA MET A 176 -5.12 -6.08 -16.38
C MET A 176 -3.95 -6.88 -15.81
N LEU A 177 -3.47 -6.44 -14.65
CA LEU A 177 -2.49 -7.16 -13.85
C LEU A 177 -3.14 -7.59 -12.54
N VAL A 178 -2.86 -8.83 -12.12
CA VAL A 178 -3.24 -9.35 -10.81
C VAL A 178 -2.02 -9.88 -10.06
N ALA A 179 -2.08 -9.85 -8.73
CA ALA A 179 -1.04 -10.45 -7.89
C ALA A 179 -1.65 -11.47 -6.92
N ILE A 180 -0.97 -12.60 -6.84
CA ILE A 180 -1.35 -13.78 -6.08
C ILE A 180 -0.26 -14.06 -5.06
N SER A 181 -0.65 -14.20 -3.79
CA SER A 181 0.25 -14.64 -2.74
C SER A 181 0.83 -16.01 -3.08
N THR A 182 2.15 -16.13 -3.19
CA THR A 182 2.88 -17.33 -3.60
C THR A 182 2.56 -17.89 -5.00
N GLY A 183 1.79 -17.14 -5.80
CA GLY A 183 1.60 -17.40 -7.24
C GLY A 183 2.41 -16.45 -8.12
N GLY A 184 2.71 -15.24 -7.62
CA GLY A 184 3.36 -14.18 -8.38
C GLY A 184 2.38 -13.21 -9.04
N VAL A 185 2.87 -12.48 -10.02
CA VAL A 185 2.14 -11.51 -10.82
C VAL A 185 1.75 -12.13 -12.15
N TYR A 186 0.50 -11.93 -12.56
CA TYR A 186 -0.02 -12.34 -13.87
C TYR A 186 -0.67 -11.17 -14.58
N ARG A 187 -0.57 -11.14 -15.90
CA ARG A 187 -1.14 -10.11 -16.78
C ARG A 187 -1.93 -10.71 -17.91
N THR A 188 -3.10 -10.13 -18.20
CA THR A 188 -3.88 -10.35 -19.42
C THR A 188 -3.74 -9.15 -20.34
N GLU A 189 -3.84 -9.39 -21.66
CA GLU A 189 -3.89 -8.38 -22.72
C GLU A 189 -5.16 -8.52 -23.58
N ASP A 190 -6.07 -9.41 -23.19
CA ASP A 190 -7.24 -9.83 -23.97
C ASP A 190 -8.53 -9.91 -23.14
N GLY A 191 -8.62 -9.10 -22.06
CA GLY A 191 -9.81 -9.03 -21.22
C GLY A 191 -10.00 -10.25 -20.32
N GLY A 192 -8.92 -10.96 -19.96
CA GLY A 192 -8.97 -12.09 -19.03
C GLY A 192 -9.13 -13.46 -19.69
N ARG A 193 -9.13 -13.54 -21.03
CA ARG A 193 -9.20 -14.83 -21.73
C ARG A 193 -7.93 -15.65 -21.59
N THR A 194 -6.77 -14.98 -21.66
CA THR A 194 -5.46 -15.60 -21.41
C THR A 194 -4.64 -14.75 -20.45
N TRP A 195 -3.74 -15.39 -19.73
CA TRP A 195 -2.87 -14.77 -18.74
C TRP A 195 -1.43 -15.25 -18.92
N ARG A 196 -0.48 -14.41 -18.55
CA ARG A 196 0.95 -14.74 -18.54
C ARG A 196 1.59 -14.24 -17.27
N SER A 197 2.52 -15.04 -16.72
CA SER A 197 3.37 -14.63 -15.61
C SER A 197 4.18 -13.38 -15.95
N ARG A 198 4.42 -12.51 -14.95
CA ARG A 198 5.12 -11.24 -15.09
C ARG A 198 6.01 -10.99 -13.87
N ASN A 199 7.01 -11.85 -13.68
CA ASN A 199 7.84 -11.85 -12.49
C ASN A 199 9.34 -11.71 -12.78
N LEU A 200 9.74 -11.38 -14.01
CA LEU A 200 11.14 -11.28 -14.41
C LEU A 200 11.87 -10.21 -13.57
N GLY A 201 12.87 -10.66 -12.79
CA GLY A 201 13.63 -9.81 -11.86
C GLY A 201 13.18 -9.91 -10.40
N VAL A 202 12.01 -10.49 -10.08
CA VAL A 202 11.53 -10.66 -8.70
C VAL A 202 12.08 -11.94 -8.09
N ARG A 203 12.71 -11.83 -6.91
CA ARG A 203 13.30 -12.98 -6.19
C ARG A 203 12.24 -13.83 -5.49
N ALA A 204 12.57 -15.13 -5.34
CA ALA A 204 11.84 -16.09 -4.52
C ALA A 204 12.83 -17.00 -3.80
N ASP A 205 13.50 -16.48 -2.76
CA ASP A 205 14.64 -17.12 -2.10
C ASP A 205 14.32 -18.45 -1.40
N PHE A 206 13.04 -18.79 -1.20
CA PHE A 206 12.59 -20.08 -0.68
C PHE A 206 12.56 -21.18 -1.76
N LEU A 207 12.62 -20.82 -3.05
CA LEU A 207 12.65 -21.77 -4.15
C LEU A 207 14.09 -22.13 -4.55
N PRO A 208 14.33 -23.30 -5.16
CA PRO A 208 15.65 -23.66 -5.71
C PRO A 208 16.14 -22.66 -6.74
N ASP A 209 15.30 -22.29 -7.71
CA ASP A 209 15.51 -21.17 -8.61
C ASP A 209 15.13 -19.87 -7.87
N LYS A 210 16.08 -18.93 -7.78
CA LYS A 210 15.87 -17.67 -7.07
C LYS A 210 15.12 -16.61 -7.88
N HIS A 211 14.97 -16.82 -9.18
CA HIS A 211 14.21 -15.95 -10.09
C HIS A 211 13.29 -16.78 -11.00
N PRO A 212 12.37 -17.56 -10.41
CA PRO A 212 11.50 -18.45 -11.17
C PRO A 212 10.51 -17.65 -12.02
N GLU A 213 9.95 -18.29 -13.03
CA GLU A 213 8.91 -17.67 -13.87
C GLU A 213 7.65 -17.28 -13.06
N PHE A 214 7.29 -18.07 -12.06
CA PHE A 214 6.17 -17.81 -11.13
C PHE A 214 6.45 -18.42 -9.75
N GLY A 215 5.56 -18.16 -8.78
CA GLY A 215 5.69 -18.67 -7.41
C GLY A 215 6.27 -17.64 -6.44
N GLN A 216 6.52 -16.40 -6.89
CA GLN A 216 6.93 -15.31 -6.00
C GLN A 216 5.85 -15.03 -4.95
N CYS A 217 6.27 -14.80 -3.71
CA CYS A 217 5.37 -14.43 -2.63
C CYS A 217 5.13 -12.91 -2.66
N VAL A 218 4.28 -12.47 -3.58
CA VAL A 218 3.94 -11.06 -3.73
C VAL A 218 3.02 -10.64 -2.58
N HIS A 219 3.33 -9.51 -1.95
CA HIS A 219 2.52 -8.97 -0.87
C HIS A 219 1.61 -7.83 -1.34
N LYS A 220 2.08 -6.93 -2.19
CA LYS A 220 1.27 -5.85 -2.76
C LYS A 220 1.89 -5.29 -4.03
N VAL A 221 1.04 -4.93 -5.00
CA VAL A 221 1.45 -4.09 -6.13
C VAL A 221 0.64 -2.80 -6.09
N GLY A 222 1.32 -1.67 -6.22
CA GLY A 222 0.75 -0.34 -6.29
C GLY A 222 1.00 0.31 -7.65
N VAL A 223 0.06 1.17 -8.07
CA VAL A 223 0.13 1.92 -9.33
C VAL A 223 -0.44 3.32 -9.14
N ASN A 224 0.14 4.28 -9.86
CA ASN A 224 -0.50 5.58 -10.04
C ASN A 224 -1.24 5.58 -11.39
N PRO A 225 -2.55 5.89 -11.42
CA PRO A 225 -3.33 5.85 -12.66
C PRO A 225 -2.88 6.87 -13.72
N LYS A 226 -2.11 7.89 -13.35
CA LYS A 226 -1.53 8.86 -14.31
C LYS A 226 -0.32 8.30 -15.06
N ARG A 227 0.34 7.27 -14.52
CA ARG A 227 1.47 6.56 -15.14
C ARG A 227 1.29 5.06 -14.96
N PRO A 228 0.30 4.44 -15.62
CA PRO A 228 -0.06 3.05 -15.39
C PRO A 228 1.06 2.05 -15.71
N GLY A 229 2.00 2.41 -16.60
CA GLY A 229 3.19 1.60 -16.89
C GLY A 229 4.17 1.47 -15.73
N THR A 230 4.17 2.42 -14.78
CA THR A 230 5.06 2.38 -13.62
C THR A 230 4.35 1.73 -12.43
N LEU A 231 4.89 0.61 -11.97
CA LEU A 231 4.38 -0.18 -10.86
C LEU A 231 5.41 -0.27 -9.75
N PHE A 232 4.94 -0.36 -8.51
CA PHE A 232 5.74 -0.64 -7.33
C PHE A 232 5.27 -1.94 -6.68
N LEU A 233 6.20 -2.79 -6.27
CA LEU A 233 5.88 -4.09 -5.71
C LEU A 233 6.61 -4.31 -4.40
N GLN A 234 5.87 -4.67 -3.36
CA GLN A 234 6.38 -5.28 -2.14
C GLN A 234 6.30 -6.79 -2.30
N ASN A 235 7.42 -7.45 -2.24
CA ASN A 235 7.52 -8.90 -2.24
C ASN A 235 7.96 -9.40 -0.86
N HIS A 236 8.00 -10.69 -0.68
CA HIS A 236 8.57 -11.32 0.53
C HIS A 236 10.06 -11.00 0.68
N TRP A 237 10.79 -11.01 -0.44
CA TRP A 237 12.18 -10.56 -0.53
C TRP A 237 12.29 -9.43 -1.54
N GLY A 238 12.38 -8.23 -1.03
CA GLY A 238 12.66 -7.05 -1.82
C GLY A 238 11.47 -6.14 -2.09
N LEU A 239 11.84 -4.94 -2.48
CA LEU A 239 10.99 -3.92 -3.05
C LEU A 239 11.37 -3.75 -4.51
N TYR A 240 10.40 -3.70 -5.39
CA TYR A 240 10.66 -3.64 -6.83
C TYR A 240 9.87 -2.53 -7.49
N ARG A 241 10.41 -2.06 -8.62
CA ARG A 241 9.73 -1.17 -9.55
C ARG A 241 9.75 -1.79 -10.94
N SER A 242 8.70 -1.55 -11.69
CA SER A 242 8.59 -1.81 -13.13
C SER A 242 8.18 -0.52 -13.82
N ASP A 243 8.72 -0.25 -15.01
CA ASP A 243 8.34 0.89 -15.85
C ASP A 243 7.65 0.46 -17.16
N ASP A 244 7.35 -0.84 -17.30
CA ASP A 244 6.78 -1.47 -18.49
C ASP A 244 5.55 -2.36 -18.17
N PHE A 245 4.79 -1.96 -17.16
CA PHE A 245 3.58 -2.67 -16.72
C PHE A 245 3.85 -4.13 -16.32
N GLY A 246 5.00 -4.38 -15.68
CA GLY A 246 5.37 -5.66 -15.08
C GLY A 246 6.19 -6.59 -15.97
N ASP A 247 6.62 -6.17 -17.16
CA ASP A 247 7.49 -7.02 -17.99
C ASP A 247 8.85 -7.25 -17.34
N HIS A 248 9.43 -6.19 -16.74
CA HIS A 248 10.70 -6.26 -15.99
C HIS A 248 10.58 -5.57 -14.66
N TRP A 249 11.18 -6.17 -13.62
CA TRP A 249 11.26 -5.61 -12.28
C TRP A 249 12.71 -5.42 -11.86
N PHE A 250 13.00 -4.30 -11.23
CA PHE A 250 14.31 -4.00 -10.65
C PHE A 250 14.19 -3.62 -9.18
N ASP A 251 15.18 -4.02 -8.40
CA ASP A 251 15.22 -3.81 -6.95
C ASP A 251 15.36 -2.32 -6.61
N ILE A 252 14.58 -1.86 -5.64
CA ILE A 252 14.55 -0.49 -5.13
C ILE A 252 14.63 -0.44 -3.59
N ALA A 253 15.11 -1.51 -2.95
CA ALA A 253 15.15 -1.61 -1.48
C ALA A 253 16.33 -0.87 -0.84
N ASN A 254 17.16 -0.18 -1.61
CA ASN A 254 18.29 0.56 -1.06
C ASN A 254 17.85 1.68 -0.11
N GLY A 255 18.34 1.66 1.13
CA GLY A 255 18.06 2.69 2.14
C GLY A 255 16.88 2.39 3.08
N VAL A 256 16.21 1.24 2.96
CA VAL A 256 15.25 0.77 3.96
C VAL A 256 15.91 -0.13 5.00
N PRO A 257 15.39 -0.20 6.24
CA PRO A 257 15.98 -1.03 7.30
C PRO A 257 15.76 -2.53 7.09
N SER A 258 14.75 -2.89 6.31
CA SER A 258 14.40 -4.25 5.89
C SER A 258 13.63 -4.17 4.58
N ASP A 259 13.87 -5.11 3.70
CA ASP A 259 13.14 -5.27 2.43
C ASP A 259 11.86 -6.12 2.58
N PHE A 260 11.59 -6.64 3.80
CA PHE A 260 10.38 -7.36 4.13
C PHE A 260 9.30 -6.41 4.65
N GLY A 261 8.07 -6.61 4.20
CA GLY A 261 6.88 -5.86 4.61
C GLY A 261 5.65 -6.30 3.84
N PHE A 262 4.51 -5.66 4.06
CA PHE A 262 3.28 -6.02 3.36
C PHE A 262 2.67 -4.87 2.54
N PRO A 263 2.47 -3.63 3.10
CA PRO A 263 1.79 -2.58 2.36
C PRO A 263 2.70 -1.89 1.36
N MET A 264 2.10 -1.51 0.23
CA MET A 264 2.69 -0.63 -0.77
C MET A 264 1.59 0.31 -1.27
N VAL A 265 1.75 1.61 -1.08
CA VAL A 265 0.80 2.63 -1.53
C VAL A 265 1.51 3.66 -2.38
N VAL A 266 1.02 3.90 -3.59
CA VAL A 266 1.52 4.95 -4.48
C VAL A 266 0.70 6.22 -4.26
N HIS A 267 1.37 7.37 -4.24
CA HIS A 267 0.74 8.66 -4.05
C HIS A 267 -0.24 8.97 -5.20
N PRO A 268 -1.45 9.49 -4.93
CA PRO A 268 -2.48 9.63 -5.97
C PRO A 268 -2.13 10.66 -7.05
N HIS A 269 -1.27 11.63 -6.74
CA HIS A 269 -0.96 12.75 -7.65
C HIS A 269 0.44 12.68 -8.23
N ASP A 270 1.38 11.99 -7.57
CA ASP A 270 2.78 11.89 -7.97
C ASP A 270 3.17 10.40 -8.13
N PRO A 271 3.44 9.94 -9.37
CA PRO A 271 3.75 8.54 -9.65
C PRO A 271 5.15 8.10 -9.19
N ASP A 272 6.03 9.01 -8.80
CA ASP A 272 7.34 8.69 -8.27
C ASP A 272 7.36 8.59 -6.73
N VAL A 273 6.22 8.89 -6.08
CA VAL A 273 6.07 8.85 -4.63
C VAL A 273 5.33 7.59 -4.21
N ALA A 274 5.95 6.78 -3.35
CA ALA A 274 5.35 5.59 -2.77
C ALA A 274 5.66 5.49 -1.26
N TYR A 275 4.84 4.72 -0.55
CA TYR A 275 4.90 4.54 0.90
C TYR A 275 4.88 3.07 1.26
N ILE A 276 5.69 2.68 2.25
CA ILE A 276 5.77 1.33 2.82
C ILE A 276 5.88 1.38 4.34
N VAL A 277 5.61 0.25 4.98
CA VAL A 277 5.91 0.02 6.40
C VAL A 277 6.75 -1.26 6.48
N PRO A 278 8.08 -1.17 6.57
CA PRO A 278 8.96 -2.33 6.71
C PRO A 278 8.74 -3.07 8.03
N LEU A 279 8.92 -4.38 7.99
CA LEU A 279 8.93 -5.26 9.14
C LEU A 279 10.30 -5.94 9.25
N GLU A 280 10.68 -6.40 10.44
CA GLU A 280 11.99 -7.00 10.71
C GLU A 280 12.28 -8.19 9.80
N SER A 281 11.37 -9.16 9.77
CA SER A 281 11.47 -10.37 8.95
C SER A 281 10.13 -11.11 8.88
N ASP A 282 10.07 -12.19 8.11
CA ASP A 282 8.93 -13.11 8.07
C ASP A 282 8.75 -13.90 9.38
N ALA A 283 9.84 -14.20 10.07
CA ALA A 283 9.81 -14.86 11.38
C ALA A 283 9.39 -13.90 12.51
N PHE A 284 9.76 -12.63 12.40
CA PHE A 284 9.42 -11.59 13.38
C PHE A 284 8.74 -10.41 12.68
N ARG A 285 7.44 -10.54 12.45
CA ARG A 285 6.60 -9.58 11.70
C ARG A 285 6.25 -8.33 12.52
N ALA A 286 7.26 -7.65 13.02
CA ALA A 286 7.13 -6.40 13.77
C ALA A 286 8.02 -5.33 13.16
N THR A 287 7.71 -4.07 13.44
CA THR A 287 8.52 -2.94 12.96
C THR A 287 9.95 -3.01 13.51
N PRO A 288 10.99 -2.76 12.66
CA PRO A 288 12.38 -2.85 13.05
C PRO A 288 12.71 -1.97 14.25
N GLU A 289 13.55 -2.49 15.16
CA GLU A 289 13.99 -1.82 16.39
C GLU A 289 12.85 -1.43 17.36
N GLY A 290 11.63 -1.97 17.19
CA GLY A 290 10.45 -1.54 17.95
C GLY A 290 10.09 -0.06 17.70
N ARG A 291 10.35 0.45 16.51
CA ARG A 291 10.06 1.83 16.07
C ARG A 291 9.08 1.81 14.91
N LEU A 292 7.94 2.45 15.08
CA LEU A 292 6.96 2.57 13.98
C LEU A 292 7.38 3.70 13.04
N ARG A 293 7.72 3.35 11.81
CA ARG A 293 8.13 4.29 10.76
C ARG A 293 7.41 3.94 9.46
N VAL A 294 6.89 4.96 8.78
CA VAL A 294 6.51 4.87 7.38
C VAL A 294 7.70 5.32 6.56
N TYR A 295 8.06 4.58 5.54
CA TYR A 295 9.10 5.00 4.60
C TYR A 295 8.44 5.52 3.34
N ARG A 296 8.98 6.61 2.81
CA ARG A 296 8.52 7.24 1.56
C ARG A 296 9.68 7.40 0.60
N THR A 297 9.46 7.03 -0.65
CA THR A 297 10.29 7.50 -1.77
C THR A 297 9.66 8.71 -2.44
N ARG A 298 10.47 9.60 -3.02
CA ARG A 298 10.06 10.73 -3.86
C ARG A 298 10.71 10.71 -5.24
N ASP A 299 11.52 9.71 -5.50
CA ASP A 299 12.36 9.55 -6.69
C ASP A 299 12.21 8.16 -7.32
N GLY A 300 11.03 7.56 -7.12
CA GLY A 300 10.69 6.28 -7.72
C GLY A 300 11.44 5.09 -7.13
N GLY A 301 11.91 5.20 -5.88
CA GLY A 301 12.61 4.14 -5.18
C GLY A 301 14.14 4.26 -5.19
N ALA A 302 14.71 5.31 -5.78
CA ALA A 302 16.15 5.53 -5.74
C ALA A 302 16.65 5.85 -4.31
N SER A 303 15.78 6.47 -3.50
CA SER A 303 16.03 6.68 -2.07
C SER A 303 14.73 6.59 -1.25
N TRP A 304 14.89 6.35 0.07
CA TRP A 304 13.79 6.24 1.01
C TRP A 304 14.04 7.08 2.25
N GLU A 305 13.06 7.87 2.66
CA GLU A 305 13.09 8.68 3.89
C GLU A 305 12.13 8.12 4.95
N ALA A 306 12.58 8.07 6.21
CA ALA A 306 11.76 7.64 7.33
C ALA A 306 10.85 8.78 7.84
N LEU A 307 9.54 8.56 7.88
CA LEU A 307 8.53 9.46 8.39
C LEU A 307 8.15 9.00 9.81
N THR A 308 8.46 9.81 10.83
CA THR A 308 8.35 9.41 12.24
C THR A 308 7.54 10.37 13.10
N ASN A 309 7.34 11.62 12.63
CA ASN A 309 6.69 12.67 13.42
C ASN A 309 5.24 12.29 13.80
N GLY A 310 4.99 12.07 15.09
CA GLY A 310 3.69 11.61 15.63
C GLY A 310 3.53 10.09 15.68
N LEU A 311 4.53 9.30 15.24
CA LEU A 311 4.55 7.85 15.40
C LEU A 311 5.41 7.42 16.59
N PRO A 312 5.04 6.36 17.36
CA PRO A 312 5.82 5.90 18.49
C PRO A 312 7.17 5.33 18.07
N GLN A 313 8.24 5.81 18.72
CA GLN A 313 9.62 5.46 18.42
C GLN A 313 10.26 4.54 19.46
N GLN A 314 9.47 3.96 20.34
CA GLN A 314 9.90 2.99 21.33
C GLN A 314 8.78 1.99 21.60
N GLN A 315 9.12 0.72 21.81
CA GLN A 315 8.18 -0.36 22.15
C GLN A 315 6.96 -0.44 21.19
N ALA A 316 7.18 -0.16 19.93
CA ALA A 316 6.15 -0.15 18.91
C ALA A 316 6.34 -1.35 17.95
N TYR A 317 6.04 -2.55 18.45
CA TYR A 317 6.13 -3.81 17.69
C TYR A 317 4.84 -4.02 16.88
N GLU A 318 4.68 -3.25 15.82
CA GLU A 318 3.46 -3.21 15.03
C GLU A 318 3.60 -4.01 13.73
N THR A 319 2.48 -4.54 13.26
CA THR A 319 2.35 -5.16 11.93
C THR A 319 1.26 -4.44 11.15
N VAL A 320 1.56 -3.99 9.94
CA VAL A 320 0.59 -3.47 8.98
C VAL A 320 0.47 -4.48 7.84
N LEU A 321 -0.75 -4.95 7.55
CA LEU A 321 -1.00 -5.92 6.49
C LEU A 321 -1.02 -5.27 5.10
N ARG A 322 -1.01 -6.09 4.03
CA ARG A 322 -0.96 -5.69 2.62
C ARG A 322 -2.03 -4.67 2.22
N ASP A 323 -3.24 -4.83 2.71
CA ASP A 323 -4.36 -3.91 2.49
C ASP A 323 -4.61 -2.98 3.69
N GLY A 324 -3.73 -3.00 4.70
CA GLY A 324 -3.81 -2.18 5.90
C GLY A 324 -3.38 -0.72 5.72
N MET A 325 -3.06 -0.28 4.50
CA MET A 325 -2.64 1.10 4.20
C MET A 325 -3.33 1.63 2.95
N ALA A 326 -3.69 2.93 2.95
CA ALA A 326 -4.33 3.60 1.82
C ALA A 326 -3.99 5.10 1.78
N ALA A 327 -4.18 5.72 0.60
CA ALA A 327 -4.10 7.17 0.41
C ALA A 327 -5.45 7.71 -0.07
N ASP A 328 -5.86 8.90 0.41
CA ASP A 328 -6.97 9.65 -0.20
C ASP A 328 -6.49 10.50 -1.38
N THR A 329 -7.42 11.02 -2.17
CA THR A 329 -7.13 11.77 -3.40
C THR A 329 -7.16 13.28 -3.22
N LEU A 330 -7.16 13.80 -2.00
CA LEU A 330 -7.03 15.24 -1.74
C LEU A 330 -5.59 15.71 -1.96
N ASP A 331 -5.40 17.02 -2.01
CA ASP A 331 -4.08 17.64 -2.10
C ASP A 331 -3.94 18.67 -0.96
N PRO A 332 -2.98 18.44 -0.04
CA PRO A 332 -2.08 17.29 0.06
C PRO A 332 -2.83 15.98 0.36
N ALA A 333 -2.28 14.87 -0.14
CA ALA A 333 -2.88 13.55 0.06
C ALA A 333 -2.87 13.12 1.52
N GLY A 334 -3.98 12.57 1.99
CA GLY A 334 -4.04 11.87 3.28
C GLY A 334 -3.51 10.46 3.13
N ILE A 335 -2.70 10.03 4.09
CA ILE A 335 -2.16 8.66 4.16
C ILE A 335 -2.65 8.03 5.46
N TYR A 336 -3.19 6.81 5.38
CA TYR A 336 -3.78 6.12 6.52
C TYR A 336 -3.29 4.69 6.59
N PHE A 337 -3.04 4.20 7.81
CA PHE A 337 -2.76 2.78 8.01
C PHE A 337 -3.28 2.27 9.35
N GLY A 338 -3.67 1.00 9.35
CA GLY A 338 -4.14 0.29 10.53
C GLY A 338 -3.23 -0.88 10.86
N THR A 339 -3.08 -1.18 12.15
CA THR A 339 -2.18 -2.20 12.67
C THR A 339 -2.91 -3.44 13.18
N ARG A 340 -2.19 -4.55 13.29
CA ARG A 340 -2.72 -5.79 13.86
C ARG A 340 -2.97 -5.68 15.38
N SER A 341 -2.42 -4.68 16.04
CA SER A 341 -2.71 -4.36 17.44
C SER A 341 -3.96 -3.46 17.61
N GLY A 342 -4.64 -3.09 16.51
CA GLY A 342 -5.89 -2.33 16.55
C GLY A 342 -5.72 -0.81 16.64
N LYS A 343 -4.58 -0.29 16.21
CA LYS A 343 -4.36 1.16 16.09
C LYS A 343 -4.59 1.62 14.66
N LEU A 344 -5.20 2.78 14.49
CA LEU A 344 -5.35 3.46 13.21
C LEU A 344 -4.61 4.79 13.26
N TYR A 345 -3.73 5.02 12.30
CA TYR A 345 -3.00 6.28 12.12
C TYR A 345 -3.41 6.97 10.82
N GLY A 346 -3.39 8.29 10.82
CA GLY A 346 -3.64 9.12 9.65
C GLY A 346 -2.72 10.32 9.60
N SER A 347 -2.34 10.69 8.40
CA SER A 347 -1.63 11.92 8.05
C SER A 347 -2.48 12.72 7.08
N ALA A 348 -2.58 14.04 7.28
CA ALA A 348 -3.29 14.94 6.37
C ALA A 348 -2.35 15.72 5.44
N ASP A 349 -1.05 15.47 5.49
CA ASP A 349 0.03 16.25 4.86
C ASP A 349 1.06 15.38 4.11
N GLY A 350 0.60 14.26 3.54
CA GLY A 350 1.46 13.35 2.77
C GLY A 350 2.52 12.63 3.61
N GLY A 351 2.24 12.43 4.89
CA GLY A 351 3.13 11.72 5.82
C GLY A 351 4.10 12.61 6.59
N ALA A 352 4.03 13.95 6.45
CA ALA A 352 4.92 14.85 7.20
C ALA A 352 4.63 14.84 8.71
N SER A 353 3.37 14.62 9.09
CA SER A 353 2.95 14.40 10.47
C SER A 353 1.83 13.36 10.58
N TRP A 354 1.78 12.65 11.71
CA TRP A 354 0.84 11.56 11.95
C TRP A 354 0.04 11.78 13.23
N ALA A 355 -1.24 11.45 13.16
CA ALA A 355 -2.12 11.40 14.32
C ALA A 355 -2.66 9.97 14.49
N ARG A 356 -2.79 9.51 15.73
CA ARG A 356 -3.51 8.28 16.05
C ARG A 356 -5.01 8.58 16.04
N LEU A 357 -5.73 8.02 15.08
CA LEU A 357 -7.17 8.24 14.90
C LEU A 357 -8.01 7.33 15.79
N ALA A 358 -7.52 6.12 16.06
CA ALA A 358 -8.14 5.15 16.98
C ALA A 358 -7.09 4.26 17.63
N ASP A 359 -7.46 3.73 18.80
CA ASP A 359 -6.74 2.71 19.56
C ASP A 359 -7.75 1.71 20.12
N GLY A 360 -7.38 0.43 20.17
CA GLY A 360 -8.25 -0.63 20.70
C GLY A 360 -9.30 -1.14 19.71
N LEU A 361 -9.14 -0.89 18.40
CA LEU A 361 -9.90 -1.62 17.37
C LEU A 361 -9.53 -3.12 17.43
N PRO A 362 -10.39 -4.03 16.95
CA PRO A 362 -9.92 -5.38 16.66
C PRO A 362 -8.79 -5.36 15.61
N PRO A 363 -7.98 -6.44 15.49
CA PRO A 363 -6.87 -6.48 14.53
C PRO A 363 -7.29 -6.04 13.13
N VAL A 364 -6.67 -4.96 12.62
CA VAL A 364 -7.01 -4.38 11.31
C VAL A 364 -6.57 -5.32 10.18
N THR A 365 -7.43 -5.54 9.21
CA THR A 365 -7.22 -6.38 8.02
C THR A 365 -7.09 -5.56 6.76
N CYS A 366 -7.90 -4.49 6.62
CA CYS A 366 -7.81 -3.57 5.48
C CYS A 366 -8.17 -2.14 5.87
N VAL A 367 -7.59 -1.19 5.12
CA VAL A 367 -7.90 0.24 5.15
C VAL A 367 -8.14 0.70 3.72
N LYS A 368 -9.24 1.39 3.47
CA LYS A 368 -9.55 2.00 2.18
C LYS A 368 -10.02 3.43 2.41
N THR A 369 -9.89 4.26 1.39
CA THR A 369 -10.29 5.66 1.45
C THR A 369 -11.26 6.01 0.35
N ALA A 370 -12.10 6.99 0.59
CA ALA A 370 -12.98 7.57 -0.42
C ALA A 370 -13.19 9.06 -0.15
N ILE A 371 -13.43 9.82 -1.21
CA ILE A 371 -14.02 11.16 -1.13
C ILE A 371 -15.48 11.03 -1.55
N VAL A 372 -16.39 11.48 -0.69
CA VAL A 372 -17.83 11.40 -0.96
C VAL A 372 -18.21 12.47 -1.98
N GLY A 373 -18.89 12.08 -3.06
CA GLY A 373 -19.34 12.99 -4.11
C GLY A 373 -18.20 13.72 -4.83
N ASP A 374 -18.29 15.04 -4.99
CA ASP A 374 -17.31 15.85 -5.73
C ASP A 374 -16.08 16.21 -4.87
N PRO A 375 -14.88 15.72 -5.19
CA PRO A 375 -13.65 16.04 -4.46
C PRO A 375 -13.32 17.54 -4.44
N LYS A 376 -13.76 18.32 -5.43
CA LYS A 376 -13.54 19.76 -5.48
C LYS A 376 -14.27 20.52 -4.37
N LYS A 377 -15.27 19.92 -3.76
CA LYS A 377 -15.99 20.48 -2.61
C LYS A 377 -15.27 20.25 -1.28
N ALA A 378 -14.20 19.48 -1.26
CA ALA A 378 -13.40 19.27 -0.06
C ALA A 378 -12.73 20.60 0.39
N ARG A 379 -12.97 21.00 1.64
CA ARG A 379 -12.34 22.16 2.25
C ARG A 379 -10.98 21.76 2.85
N VAL A 380 -9.97 21.66 2.02
CA VAL A 380 -8.60 21.38 2.46
C VAL A 380 -7.97 22.69 2.97
N PRO A 381 -7.43 22.75 4.20
CA PRO A 381 -6.67 23.91 4.65
C PRO A 381 -5.46 24.12 3.73
N ARG A 382 -5.28 25.35 3.23
CA ARG A 382 -4.05 25.68 2.51
C ARG A 382 -2.88 25.54 3.48
N PRO A 383 -1.75 24.93 3.09
CA PRO A 383 -0.53 24.96 3.89
C PRO A 383 -0.23 26.40 4.22
N ALA A 384 0.06 26.70 5.49
CA ALA A 384 0.56 28.03 5.86
C ALA A 384 1.80 28.28 5.01
N THR A 385 1.71 29.21 4.06
CA THR A 385 2.86 29.61 3.24
C THR A 385 3.96 29.97 4.22
N ALA A 386 5.05 29.18 4.20
CA ALA A 386 6.24 29.53 4.97
C ALA A 386 6.55 30.98 4.67
N LYS A 387 6.39 31.86 5.67
CA LYS A 387 6.74 33.29 5.52
C LYS A 387 8.17 33.27 5.00
N LYS A 388 8.36 33.71 3.73
CA LYS A 388 9.70 33.90 3.17
C LYS A 388 10.51 34.62 4.23
N ALA A 389 11.50 33.95 4.79
CA ALA A 389 12.41 34.56 5.73
C ALA A 389 12.92 35.84 5.08
N ARG A 390 12.65 36.97 5.72
CA ARG A 390 13.15 38.25 5.28
C ARG A 390 14.67 38.09 5.16
N PRO A 391 15.29 38.41 4.00
CA PRO A 391 16.73 38.28 3.85
C PRO A 391 17.39 39.05 5.00
N ALA A 392 18.24 38.38 5.75
CA ALA A 392 19.00 38.97 6.84
C ALA A 392 19.75 40.21 6.29
N ARG A 393 19.52 41.39 6.86
CA ARG A 393 20.25 42.60 6.54
C ARG A 393 21.74 42.30 6.69
N LYS A 394 22.49 42.42 5.59
CA LYS A 394 23.97 42.32 5.63
C LYS A 394 24.48 43.27 6.70
N PRO A 395 25.36 42.81 7.63
CA PRO A 395 25.97 43.73 8.61
C PRO A 395 26.82 44.78 7.85
N THR A 396 26.57 46.02 8.10
CA THR A 396 27.39 47.13 7.61
C THR A 396 28.79 47.03 8.22
N ARG A 397 29.76 46.81 7.37
CA ARG A 397 31.19 46.74 7.71
C ARG A 397 31.62 48.11 8.25
N LYS A 398 31.80 48.25 9.56
CA LYS A 398 32.52 49.39 10.15
C LYS A 398 34.00 49.30 9.72
N ALA A 399 34.51 50.36 9.11
CA ALA A 399 35.90 50.47 8.71
C ALA A 399 36.83 50.43 9.96
N ALA A 400 37.84 49.54 9.91
CA ALA A 400 38.90 49.50 10.90
C ALA A 400 40.07 50.41 10.52
N PRO A 401 40.79 51.02 11.47
CA PRO A 401 41.81 51.98 11.20
C PRO A 401 43.11 51.34 10.68
N LYS A 402 43.79 52.06 9.79
CA LYS A 402 45.11 51.72 9.20
C LYS A 402 46.20 51.66 10.25
N ALA A 403 46.85 50.47 10.45
CA ALA A 403 48.11 50.38 11.15
C ALA A 403 49.26 50.14 10.16
N LYS A 404 50.34 50.91 10.40
CA LYS A 404 51.55 51.02 9.54
C LYS A 404 52.36 49.74 9.53
N ALA A 405 52.88 49.41 8.36
CA ALA A 405 53.84 48.36 8.11
C ALA A 405 55.22 48.62 8.78
N LYS A 406 55.78 47.59 9.33
CA LYS A 406 57.26 47.44 9.48
C LYS A 406 57.69 46.06 8.98
N ALA A 407 58.48 46.06 7.94
CA ALA A 407 59.14 44.90 7.39
C ALA A 407 60.28 44.43 8.30
N LYS A 408 60.48 43.14 8.42
CA LYS A 408 61.78 42.51 8.59
C LYS A 408 61.82 41.08 8.06
N ALA A 409 62.89 40.85 7.33
CA ALA A 409 63.17 39.65 6.53
C ALA A 409 63.83 38.53 7.31
N LYS A 410 63.87 37.39 6.63
CA LYS A 410 64.85 36.26 6.66
C LYS A 410 64.49 35.02 7.48
N GLY A 411 64.59 33.89 6.73
CA GLY A 411 64.90 32.58 7.28
C GLY A 411 64.35 31.42 6.46
N LYS A 412 65.12 30.95 5.46
CA LYS A 412 64.94 29.68 4.74
C LYS A 412 65.26 28.50 5.65
N ALA A 413 64.53 27.43 5.61
CA ALA A 413 65.02 26.07 5.76
C ALA A 413 64.08 25.07 5.09
N ALA A 414 64.64 24.32 4.14
CA ALA A 414 64.05 23.19 3.45
C ALA A 414 64.27 21.90 4.25
N VAL A 415 63.29 21.01 4.29
CA VAL A 415 63.52 19.61 4.67
C VAL A 415 62.78 18.70 3.70
N LYS A 416 63.52 17.73 3.18
CA LYS A 416 63.22 16.73 2.15
C LYS A 416 62.32 15.59 2.67
N PRO A 417 61.68 14.84 1.75
CA PRO A 417 60.78 13.76 2.08
C PRO A 417 61.44 12.43 2.41
N ARG A 418 60.84 11.66 3.31
CA ARG A 418 61.29 10.27 3.63
C ARG A 418 60.42 9.23 2.93
N LYS A 419 61.12 8.23 2.38
CA LYS A 419 60.66 7.06 1.61
C LYS A 419 59.91 6.03 2.49
N ARG A 420 58.95 5.35 1.86
CA ARG A 420 58.31 4.09 2.32
C ARG A 420 59.30 2.93 2.35
N PRO A 421 59.07 1.88 3.14
CA PRO A 421 59.52 0.53 2.84
C PRO A 421 58.34 -0.38 2.44
N ALA A 422 58.75 -1.32 1.58
CA ALA A 422 57.92 -2.29 0.87
C ALA A 422 57.48 -3.49 1.71
N ALA A 423 56.38 -4.08 1.29
CA ALA A 423 55.81 -5.33 1.78
C ALA A 423 56.61 -6.55 1.29
N ARG A 424 56.62 -7.62 2.06
CA ARG A 424 56.99 -8.99 1.62
C ARG A 424 55.94 -10.01 2.11
N PRO A 425 55.68 -11.06 1.31
CA PRO A 425 54.60 -12.00 1.54
C PRO A 425 55.02 -13.23 2.34
N LYS A 426 54.11 -13.91 3.04
CA LYS A 426 54.30 -15.30 3.54
C LYS A 426 53.03 -16.11 3.30
N ARG A 427 53.13 -17.01 2.38
CA ARG A 427 53.19 -18.49 2.42
C ARG A 427 52.08 -19.20 3.20
N ALA A 428 51.33 -19.95 2.43
CA ALA A 428 50.40 -21.00 2.82
C ALA A 428 51.07 -22.12 3.62
N LYS A 429 50.29 -22.74 4.53
CA LYS A 429 50.44 -24.16 4.86
C LYS A 429 49.07 -24.78 5.15
N ARG A 430 48.92 -25.95 4.54
CA ARG A 430 47.89 -26.97 4.67
C ARG A 430 47.71 -27.43 6.12
N LYS A 431 46.49 -27.67 6.54
CA LYS A 431 45.96 -29.02 6.84
C LYS A 431 44.42 -28.92 6.85
#